data_abd2d3fea74fd5f273cf43c9cd882eca
#
_entry.id   abd2d3fea74fd5f273cf43c9cd882eca
#
_cell.length_a   1.000
_cell.length_b   1.000
_cell.length_c   1.000
_cell.angle_alpha   90.00
_cell.angle_beta   90.00
_cell.angle_gamma   90.00
#
_symmetry.space_group_name_H-M   'P 1'
#
loop_
_entity.id
_entity.type
_entity.pdbx_description
1 polymer ?
#
loop_
_entity_poly.entity_id
_entity_poly.type
_entity_poly.pdbx_seq_one_letter_code
_entity_poly.pdbx_strand_id
1 'polypeptide(L)'
;MQKIFNFFPLSVYKSKLSLTENEKKEMIEEVRSMEKKSKNLDYKSASKAWTGDTQGFEYLHNNPKFKNLFIQINNCILEYLDSLSVNHKKLDLYFQRSWATISKKTEHIDNHSHDQSHLSIAFYLRKQ
;
A
#
# COMPACT_ATOMS: atom_id res chain seq x y z
N MET A 1 31.62 -30.38 -11.14
CA MET A 1 30.80 -29.24 -11.57
C MET A 1 30.12 -28.67 -10.34
N GLN A 2 30.38 -27.42 -10.01
CA GLN A 2 29.69 -26.74 -8.91
C GLN A 2 28.32 -26.26 -9.41
N LYS A 3 27.27 -26.48 -8.60
CA LYS A 3 25.89 -26.01 -8.89
C LYS A 3 25.47 -25.06 -7.78
N ILE A 4 24.89 -23.91 -8.16
CA ILE A 4 24.28 -22.97 -7.22
C ILE A 4 22.78 -23.26 -7.14
N PHE A 5 22.29 -23.44 -5.95
CA PHE A 5 20.86 -23.58 -5.67
C PHE A 5 20.40 -22.36 -4.88
N ASN A 6 19.37 -21.69 -5.37
CA ASN A 6 18.72 -20.58 -4.67
C ASN A 6 17.48 -21.12 -3.96
N PHE A 7 17.46 -21.02 -2.63
CA PHE A 7 16.31 -21.39 -1.82
C PHE A 7 15.65 -20.11 -1.28
N PHE A 8 14.33 -20.00 -1.41
CA PHE A 8 13.54 -18.89 -0.90
C PHE A 8 13.95 -17.49 -1.41
N PRO A 9 13.98 -17.27 -2.73
CA PRO A 9 14.31 -15.95 -3.26
C PRO A 9 13.25 -14.93 -2.85
N LEU A 10 13.68 -13.77 -2.35
CA LEU A 10 12.81 -12.63 -2.15
C LEU A 10 12.58 -11.95 -3.50
N SER A 11 11.36 -11.97 -3.99
CA SER A 11 10.98 -11.30 -5.23
C SER A 11 10.30 -9.97 -4.93
N VAL A 12 10.73 -8.90 -5.59
CA VAL A 12 10.14 -7.57 -5.48
C VAL A 12 9.82 -7.06 -6.88
N TYR A 13 8.55 -6.73 -7.11
CA TYR A 13 8.09 -6.06 -8.32
C TYR A 13 8.03 -4.55 -8.08
N LYS A 14 8.54 -3.77 -9.03
CA LYS A 14 8.53 -2.31 -8.96
C LYS A 14 8.03 -1.72 -10.27
N SER A 15 7.04 -0.85 -10.19
CA SER A 15 6.45 -0.17 -11.34
C SER A 15 6.16 1.29 -11.04
N LYS A 16 5.88 2.05 -12.09
CA LYS A 16 5.37 3.42 -11.99
C LYS A 16 3.90 3.41 -12.40
N LEU A 17 3.07 4.13 -11.64
CA LEU A 17 1.67 4.31 -11.97
C LEU A 17 1.42 5.68 -12.60
N SER A 18 0.47 5.74 -13.52
CA SER A 18 0.07 6.98 -14.21
C SER A 18 -1.16 7.58 -13.54
N LEU A 19 -0.93 8.60 -12.71
CA LEU A 19 -1.99 9.37 -12.06
C LEU A 19 -1.88 10.83 -12.48
N THR A 20 -2.99 11.44 -12.79
CA THR A 20 -3.06 12.88 -13.07
C THR A 20 -2.80 13.68 -11.79
N GLU A 21 -2.37 14.93 -11.94
CA GLU A 21 -2.17 15.82 -10.78
C GLU A 21 -3.46 16.06 -10.01
N ASN A 22 -4.62 16.10 -10.71
CA ASN A 22 -5.91 16.23 -10.06
C ASN A 22 -6.25 15.01 -9.19
N GLU A 23 -6.06 13.79 -9.71
CA GLU A 23 -6.26 12.56 -8.93
C GLU A 23 -5.37 12.52 -7.69
N LYS A 24 -4.09 12.86 -7.85
CA LYS A 24 -3.16 12.95 -6.73
C LYS A 24 -3.63 13.94 -5.67
N LYS A 25 -4.09 15.13 -6.11
CA LYS A 25 -4.60 16.17 -5.22
C LYS A 25 -5.82 15.69 -4.44
N GLU A 26 -6.81 15.12 -5.13
CA GLU A 26 -8.03 14.59 -4.51
C GLU A 26 -7.73 13.50 -3.47
N MET A 27 -6.82 12.57 -3.79
CA MET A 27 -6.39 11.54 -2.85
C MET A 27 -5.68 12.12 -1.63
N ILE A 28 -4.79 13.11 -1.81
CA ILE A 28 -4.09 13.79 -0.71
C ILE A 28 -5.09 14.52 0.19
N GLU A 29 -6.05 15.24 -0.38
CA GLU A 29 -7.09 15.95 0.37
C GLU A 29 -7.96 14.97 1.17
N GLU A 30 -8.30 13.84 0.58
CA GLU A 30 -9.06 12.78 1.26
C GLU A 30 -8.29 12.19 2.44
N VAL A 31 -7.02 11.82 2.25
CA VAL A 31 -6.18 11.29 3.33
C VAL A 31 -6.01 12.32 4.47
N ARG A 32 -5.83 13.60 4.14
CA ARG A 32 -5.77 14.67 5.14
C ARG A 32 -7.10 14.87 5.88
N SER A 33 -8.22 14.66 5.18
CA SER A 33 -9.54 14.66 5.83
C SER A 33 -9.68 13.53 6.83
N MET A 34 -9.19 12.32 6.49
CA MET A 34 -9.16 11.18 7.40
C MET A 34 -8.28 11.46 8.62
N GLU A 35 -7.08 12.02 8.43
CA GLU A 35 -6.20 12.43 9.53
C GLU A 35 -6.91 13.39 10.49
N LYS A 36 -7.60 14.40 9.97
CA LYS A 36 -8.36 15.38 10.79
C LYS A 36 -9.53 14.76 11.55
N LYS A 37 -10.16 13.72 11.00
CA LYS A 37 -11.29 13.01 11.62
C LYS A 37 -10.84 11.96 12.64
N SER A 38 -9.54 11.65 12.70
CA SER A 38 -8.99 10.65 13.61
C SER A 38 -9.19 11.06 15.06
N LYS A 39 -9.77 10.15 15.84
CA LYS A 39 -10.06 10.36 17.27
C LYS A 39 -8.92 9.95 18.19
N ASN A 40 -8.15 8.95 17.76
CA ASN A 40 -6.97 8.50 18.50
C ASN A 40 -5.79 9.43 18.19
N LEU A 41 -5.32 10.14 19.21
CA LEU A 41 -4.24 11.14 19.10
C LEU A 41 -2.90 10.64 19.66
N ASP A 42 -2.80 9.38 20.06
CA ASP A 42 -1.58 8.83 20.70
C ASP A 42 -0.36 8.90 19.78
N TYR A 43 -0.59 8.82 18.44
CA TYR A 43 0.49 8.98 17.47
C TYR A 43 1.19 10.34 17.54
N LYS A 44 0.47 11.41 17.94
CA LYS A 44 1.03 12.78 17.99
C LYS A 44 2.08 12.95 19.09
N SER A 45 1.94 12.25 20.19
CA SER A 45 2.84 12.35 21.35
C SER A 45 4.08 11.47 21.22
N ALA A 46 4.07 10.47 20.36
CA ALA A 46 5.09 9.43 20.27
C ALA A 46 6.05 9.58 19.07
N SER A 47 6.05 10.72 18.36
CA SER A 47 6.81 10.91 17.11
C SER A 47 6.53 9.82 16.06
N LYS A 48 5.30 9.28 16.07
CA LYS A 48 4.86 8.24 15.14
C LYS A 48 4.14 8.84 13.96
N ALA A 49 4.33 8.24 12.80
CA ALA A 49 3.56 8.56 11.61
C ALA A 49 2.07 8.24 11.83
N TRP A 50 1.18 9.04 11.25
CA TRP A 50 -0.23 8.71 11.20
C TRP A 50 -0.45 7.54 10.24
N THR A 51 -1.19 6.52 10.66
CA THR A 51 -1.58 5.41 9.79
C THR A 51 -3.08 5.17 9.89
N GLY A 52 -3.74 5.08 8.73
CA GLY A 52 -5.19 5.00 8.65
C GLY A 52 -5.78 3.72 9.23
N ASP A 53 -5.05 2.62 9.20
CA ASP A 53 -5.50 1.33 9.70
C ASP A 53 -5.75 1.31 11.23
N THR A 54 -4.96 2.07 11.98
CA THR A 54 -5.16 2.23 13.44
C THR A 54 -6.23 3.25 13.78
N GLN A 55 -6.77 3.95 12.78
CA GLN A 55 -7.74 5.03 12.92
C GLN A 55 -9.12 4.68 12.32
N GLY A 56 -9.31 3.43 11.85
CA GLY A 56 -10.55 2.97 11.24
C GLY A 56 -10.69 3.31 9.74
N PHE A 57 -9.58 3.63 9.05
CA PHE A 57 -9.54 3.95 7.63
C PHE A 57 -8.72 2.90 6.84
N GLU A 58 -9.15 1.65 6.91
CA GLU A 58 -8.39 0.50 6.39
C GLU A 58 -8.97 -0.12 5.10
N TYR A 59 -9.89 0.59 4.44
CA TYR A 59 -10.54 0.11 3.21
C TYR A 59 -10.53 1.16 2.10
N LEU A 60 -9.37 1.75 1.81
CA LEU A 60 -9.23 2.75 0.74
C LEU A 60 -9.62 2.21 -0.63
N HIS A 61 -9.47 0.91 -0.86
CA HIS A 61 -9.89 0.27 -2.12
C HIS A 61 -11.40 0.36 -2.38
N ASN A 62 -12.21 0.66 -1.37
CA ASN A 62 -13.65 0.91 -1.49
C ASN A 62 -13.98 2.40 -1.68
N ASN A 63 -13.00 3.31 -1.56
CA ASN A 63 -13.23 4.73 -1.72
C ASN A 63 -13.11 5.15 -3.20
N PRO A 64 -14.16 5.76 -3.81
CA PRO A 64 -14.17 6.12 -5.22
C PRO A 64 -13.00 7.01 -5.68
N LYS A 65 -12.46 7.85 -4.80
CA LYS A 65 -11.33 8.73 -5.11
C LYS A 65 -10.03 7.96 -5.38
N PHE A 66 -9.94 6.71 -4.94
CA PHE A 66 -8.78 5.83 -5.14
C PHE A 66 -9.01 4.79 -6.23
N LYS A 67 -10.16 4.82 -6.92
CA LYS A 67 -10.55 3.79 -7.89
C LYS A 67 -9.48 3.55 -8.95
N ASN A 68 -9.00 4.61 -9.61
CA ASN A 68 -7.99 4.46 -10.67
C ASN A 68 -6.66 3.91 -10.12
N LEU A 69 -6.24 4.35 -8.93
CA LEU A 69 -5.07 3.82 -8.25
C LEU A 69 -5.18 2.29 -8.07
N PHE A 70 -6.31 1.81 -7.54
CA PHE A 70 -6.49 0.37 -7.28
C PHE A 70 -6.67 -0.44 -8.56
N ILE A 71 -7.21 0.12 -9.64
CA ILE A 71 -7.21 -0.52 -10.96
C ILE A 71 -5.77 -0.74 -11.44
N GLN A 72 -4.91 0.27 -11.37
CA GLN A 72 -3.51 0.16 -11.79
C GLN A 72 -2.71 -0.78 -10.89
N ILE A 73 -2.91 -0.74 -9.57
CA ILE A 73 -2.31 -1.68 -8.63
C ILE A 73 -2.71 -3.12 -8.98
N ASN A 74 -3.98 -3.37 -9.27
CA ASN A 74 -4.44 -4.70 -9.65
C ASN A 74 -3.74 -5.20 -10.91
N ASN A 75 -3.57 -4.35 -11.93
CA ASN A 75 -2.82 -4.71 -13.14
C ASN A 75 -1.36 -5.07 -12.82
N CYS A 76 -0.70 -4.30 -11.96
CA CYS A 76 0.65 -4.61 -11.50
C CYS A 76 0.73 -5.95 -10.73
N ILE A 77 -0.29 -6.28 -9.94
CA ILE A 77 -0.37 -7.58 -9.26
C ILE A 77 -0.44 -8.72 -10.28
N LEU A 78 -1.30 -8.59 -11.31
CA LEU A 78 -1.42 -9.61 -12.34
C LEU A 78 -0.11 -9.79 -13.11
N GLU A 79 0.55 -8.71 -13.51
CA GLU A 79 1.87 -8.74 -14.17
C GLU A 79 2.94 -9.39 -13.28
N TYR A 80 2.93 -9.09 -11.98
CA TYR A 80 3.85 -9.72 -11.03
C TYR A 80 3.63 -11.23 -10.90
N LEU A 81 2.38 -11.65 -10.78
CA LEU A 81 2.02 -13.08 -10.70
C LEU A 81 2.39 -13.83 -11.99
N ASP A 82 2.15 -13.23 -13.16
CA ASP A 82 2.55 -13.79 -14.44
C ASP A 82 4.07 -13.94 -14.52
N SER A 83 4.83 -12.93 -14.07
CA SER A 83 6.30 -12.98 -14.02
C SER A 83 6.84 -14.11 -13.13
N LEU A 84 6.07 -14.49 -12.12
CA LEU A 84 6.36 -15.63 -11.24
C LEU A 84 5.81 -16.97 -11.75
N SER A 85 5.23 -16.98 -12.95
CA SER A 85 4.54 -18.16 -13.54
C SER A 85 3.38 -18.68 -12.69
N VAL A 86 2.74 -17.80 -11.92
CA VAL A 86 1.55 -18.12 -11.13
C VAL A 86 0.31 -18.01 -11.99
N ASN A 87 -0.46 -19.06 -12.10
CA ASN A 87 -1.72 -19.03 -12.83
C ASN A 87 -2.81 -18.30 -12.04
N HIS A 88 -2.78 -16.96 -12.11
CA HIS A 88 -3.71 -16.10 -11.38
C HIS A 88 -5.19 -16.28 -11.78
N LYS A 89 -5.47 -16.87 -12.95
CA LYS A 89 -6.85 -17.19 -13.39
C LYS A 89 -7.54 -18.23 -12.52
N LYS A 90 -6.77 -18.97 -11.72
CA LYS A 90 -7.27 -19.95 -10.74
C LYS A 90 -7.34 -19.38 -9.31
N LEU A 91 -7.04 -18.11 -9.13
CA LEU A 91 -7.02 -17.45 -7.82
C LEU A 91 -8.18 -16.48 -7.73
N ASP A 92 -8.78 -16.40 -6.55
CA ASP A 92 -9.70 -15.34 -6.16
C ASP A 92 -8.91 -14.26 -5.44
N LEU A 93 -8.59 -13.18 -6.17
CA LEU A 93 -7.75 -12.08 -5.68
C LEU A 93 -8.61 -10.95 -5.14
N TYR A 94 -8.34 -10.53 -3.93
CA TYR A 94 -9.04 -9.42 -3.30
C TYR A 94 -8.11 -8.59 -2.40
N PHE A 95 -8.43 -7.32 -2.21
CA PHE A 95 -7.76 -6.47 -1.24
C PHE A 95 -8.31 -6.73 0.15
N GLN A 96 -7.51 -7.30 1.01
CA GLN A 96 -7.90 -7.57 2.40
C GLN A 96 -7.99 -6.26 3.20
N ARG A 97 -6.95 -5.43 3.11
CA ARG A 97 -6.87 -4.12 3.76
C ARG A 97 -6.08 -3.16 2.88
N SER A 98 -6.38 -1.88 2.99
CA SER A 98 -5.61 -0.82 2.33
C SER A 98 -5.79 0.49 3.08
N TRP A 99 -4.72 1.14 3.42
CA TRP A 99 -4.72 2.39 4.18
C TRP A 99 -3.65 3.34 3.68
N ALA A 100 -3.75 4.60 4.09
CA ALA A 100 -2.72 5.60 3.85
C ALA A 100 -1.92 5.84 5.12
N THR A 101 -0.69 6.27 4.94
CA THR A 101 0.21 6.71 5.98
C THR A 101 0.70 8.11 5.68
N ILE A 102 0.72 8.98 6.69
CA ILE A 102 1.33 10.31 6.63
C ILE A 102 2.51 10.32 7.59
N SER A 103 3.72 10.48 7.04
CA SER A 103 4.94 10.58 7.83
C SER A 103 5.61 11.93 7.57
N LYS A 104 5.97 12.64 8.62
CA LYS A 104 6.75 13.88 8.59
C LYS A 104 8.21 13.57 8.89
N LYS A 105 9.09 14.56 8.72
CA LYS A 105 10.56 14.41 8.78
C LYS A 105 11.10 13.65 10.00
N THR A 106 10.47 13.73 11.15
CA THR A 106 10.94 13.11 12.40
C THR A 106 10.05 11.97 12.88
N GLU A 107 9.04 11.62 12.08
CA GLU A 107 8.09 10.55 12.41
C GLU A 107 8.52 9.22 11.82
N HIS A 108 8.16 8.15 12.49
CA HIS A 108 8.48 6.78 12.08
C HIS A 108 7.26 5.87 12.21
N ILE A 109 7.37 4.72 11.57
CA ILE A 109 6.48 3.58 11.76
C ILE A 109 7.28 2.51 12.49
N ASP A 110 6.71 1.91 13.52
CA ASP A 110 7.35 0.80 14.22
C ASP A 110 7.51 -0.41 13.28
N ASN A 111 8.53 -1.23 13.52
CA ASN A 111 8.68 -2.49 12.80
C ASN A 111 7.45 -3.35 13.04
N HIS A 112 6.89 -3.86 11.96
CA HIS A 112 5.70 -4.70 11.98
C HIS A 112 5.73 -5.69 10.83
N SER A 113 4.88 -6.72 10.90
CA SER A 113 4.68 -7.70 9.85
C SER A 113 3.24 -7.71 9.36
N HIS A 114 3.03 -8.24 8.17
CA HIS A 114 1.71 -8.45 7.56
C HIS A 114 1.49 -9.96 7.41
N ASP A 115 1.26 -10.65 8.52
CA ASP A 115 1.28 -12.12 8.59
C ASP A 115 0.11 -12.79 7.86
N GLN A 116 -0.95 -12.05 7.55
CA GLN A 116 -2.16 -12.60 6.94
C GLN A 116 -2.30 -12.29 5.45
N SER A 117 -1.36 -11.55 4.84
CA SER A 117 -1.40 -11.20 3.43
C SER A 117 -0.40 -12.01 2.61
N HIS A 118 -0.82 -12.49 1.43
CA HIS A 118 0.09 -13.14 0.48
C HIS A 118 0.97 -12.14 -0.27
N LEU A 119 0.46 -10.92 -0.49
CA LEU A 119 1.18 -9.82 -1.14
C LEU A 119 1.03 -8.56 -0.33
N SER A 120 2.12 -7.84 -0.13
CA SER A 120 2.15 -6.51 0.48
C SER A 120 2.61 -5.49 -0.56
N ILE A 121 1.93 -4.34 -0.59
CA ILE A 121 2.15 -3.30 -1.59
C ILE A 121 2.37 -1.98 -0.90
N ALA A 122 3.38 -1.23 -1.33
CA ALA A 122 3.60 0.14 -0.92
C ALA A 122 3.56 1.05 -2.15
N PHE A 123 2.74 2.08 -2.09
CA PHE A 123 2.63 3.12 -3.10
C PHE A 123 2.97 4.48 -2.50
N TYR A 124 3.88 5.21 -3.15
CA TYR A 124 4.31 6.54 -2.71
C TYR A 124 3.61 7.60 -3.54
N LEU A 125 2.57 8.21 -2.99
CA LEU A 125 1.78 9.25 -3.65
C LEU A 125 2.55 10.58 -3.73
N ARG A 126 3.29 10.90 -2.66
CA ARG A 126 4.15 12.09 -2.57
C ARG A 126 5.42 11.73 -1.81
N LYS A 127 6.56 12.06 -2.40
CA LYS A 127 7.86 11.99 -1.73
C LYS A 127 8.29 13.42 -1.41
N GLN A 128 8.60 13.69 -0.14
CA GLN A 128 9.23 14.94 0.26
C GLN A 128 10.74 14.85 0.11
#